data_1f9d78acef89af0bc50e95b38af1ca16
#
_entry.id   1f9d78acef89af0bc50e95b38af1ca16
#
_cell.length_a   1.000
_cell.length_b   1.000
_cell.length_c   1.000
_cell.angle_alpha   90.00
_cell.angle_beta   90.00
_cell.angle_gamma   90.00
#
_symmetry.space_group_name_H-M   'P 1'
#
loop_
_entity.id
_entity.type
_entity.pdbx_description
1 polymer ?
#
loop_
_entity_poly.entity_id
_entity_poly.type
_entity_poly.pdbx_seq_one_letter_code
_entity_poly.pdbx_strand_id
1 'polypeptide(L)'
;MIKIPSPGGYDKLVYTDLAEDRYTESANIKLENIKEEDLVVVKTYACGVNYADVCTRWGLYESAKKFVGWPITPGFEFSGEIESKGENVTNFKIGQKVFGVSIFGAYSKRIRVPKHQVFPLPENFDTHEAAGFLTVALTAWYGMFELARPRAGSWILVHSAAGGVGSMLVQLAKIHGCNVVGVVGASHKVDLVKQIGCHHVIDKSMEDLWKAAESHSPGGYQVVFDANGVDTLQESYDHLAPGGRLVVYGFHTMLPRSSDTSNGVISWWQWIKIGWNYKNTPQFNPLKMTTENKSVMAFNLSFLFNRRDILEESMAQLLYWVKRGLLKVGKVTPYPFKEVSKAHSDLESGQTVGKLVLTMDY
;
A
#
# COMPACT_ATOMS: atom_id res chain seq x y z
N MET A 1 -18.60 -11.19 -4.47
CA MET A 1 -17.51 -10.28 -4.90
C MET A 1 -17.98 -8.85 -4.98
N ILE A 2 -17.08 -7.89 -4.86
CA ILE A 2 -17.31 -6.49 -5.24
C ILE A 2 -16.78 -6.29 -6.66
N LYS A 3 -17.61 -5.70 -7.52
CA LYS A 3 -17.26 -5.42 -8.92
C LYS A 3 -17.42 -3.94 -9.23
N ILE A 4 -16.49 -3.38 -9.96
CA ILE A 4 -16.54 -2.01 -10.49
C ILE A 4 -16.84 -2.13 -12.00
N PRO A 5 -18.09 -1.89 -12.44
CA PRO A 5 -18.47 -2.02 -13.86
C PRO A 5 -17.84 -0.95 -14.75
N SER A 6 -17.65 0.25 -14.20
CA SER A 6 -17.02 1.41 -14.86
C SER A 6 -16.48 2.37 -13.81
N PRO A 7 -15.50 3.22 -14.11
CA PRO A 7 -15.02 4.24 -13.17
C PRO A 7 -16.14 5.14 -12.64
N GLY A 8 -16.03 5.56 -11.36
CA GLY A 8 -17.01 6.47 -10.76
C GLY A 8 -16.97 6.55 -9.24
N GLY A 9 -18.12 6.91 -8.66
CA GLY A 9 -18.32 7.06 -7.23
C GLY A 9 -18.49 5.74 -6.47
N TYR A 10 -19.00 5.84 -5.24
CA TYR A 10 -19.23 4.66 -4.38
C TYR A 10 -20.31 3.74 -4.93
N ASP A 11 -21.26 4.26 -5.73
CA ASP A 11 -22.28 3.49 -6.43
C ASP A 11 -21.71 2.46 -7.42
N LYS A 12 -20.45 2.63 -7.82
CA LYS A 12 -19.74 1.68 -8.69
C LYS A 12 -19.17 0.49 -7.96
N LEU A 13 -19.15 0.48 -6.63
CA LEU A 13 -18.75 -0.67 -5.81
C LEU A 13 -19.93 -1.63 -5.66
N VAL A 14 -20.19 -2.41 -6.70
CA VAL A 14 -21.38 -3.26 -6.79
C VAL A 14 -21.11 -4.63 -6.17
N TYR A 15 -21.84 -4.95 -5.09
CA TYR A 15 -21.83 -6.30 -4.54
C TYR A 15 -22.58 -7.27 -5.47
N THR A 16 -21.97 -8.41 -5.74
CA THR A 16 -22.57 -9.50 -6.52
C THR A 16 -22.30 -10.82 -5.82
N ASP A 17 -23.34 -11.61 -5.55
CA ASP A 17 -23.14 -12.97 -5.08
C ASP A 17 -22.54 -13.83 -6.19
N LEU A 18 -21.48 -14.56 -5.83
CA LEU A 18 -20.92 -15.60 -6.70
C LEU A 18 -21.61 -16.92 -6.36
N ALA A 19 -21.90 -17.71 -7.39
CA ALA A 19 -22.26 -19.12 -7.18
C ALA A 19 -21.15 -19.84 -6.39
N GLU A 20 -21.52 -20.88 -5.65
CA GLU A 20 -20.60 -21.56 -4.72
C GLU A 20 -19.37 -22.17 -5.40
N ASP A 21 -19.46 -22.47 -6.68
CA ASP A 21 -18.39 -23.05 -7.51
C ASP A 21 -17.51 -21.99 -8.21
N ARG A 22 -17.83 -20.69 -8.07
CA ARG A 22 -17.14 -19.61 -8.77
C ARG A 22 -16.14 -18.86 -7.87
N TYR A 23 -15.07 -18.40 -8.50
CA TYR A 23 -14.01 -17.60 -7.90
C TYR A 23 -13.64 -16.41 -8.83
N THR A 24 -12.98 -15.42 -8.28
CA THR A 24 -12.24 -14.41 -9.04
C THR A 24 -10.82 -14.89 -9.30
N GLU A 25 -10.14 -14.29 -10.26
CA GLU A 25 -8.78 -14.63 -10.61
C GLU A 25 -7.86 -13.42 -10.45
N SER A 26 -6.64 -13.67 -9.97
CA SER A 26 -5.57 -12.69 -10.07
C SER A 26 -5.19 -12.49 -11.54
N ALA A 27 -5.11 -11.23 -11.98
CA ALA A 27 -4.89 -10.90 -13.39
C ALA A 27 -3.59 -11.48 -13.96
N ASN A 28 -2.56 -11.66 -13.15
CA ASN A 28 -1.28 -12.20 -13.60
C ASN A 28 -1.34 -13.69 -14.01
N ILE A 29 -2.38 -14.43 -13.63
CA ILE A 29 -2.57 -15.80 -14.14
C ILE A 29 -2.57 -15.81 -15.68
N LYS A 30 -3.34 -14.90 -16.28
CA LYS A 30 -3.41 -14.75 -17.75
C LYS A 30 -2.18 -14.06 -18.32
N LEU A 31 -1.68 -13.02 -17.65
CA LEU A 31 -0.55 -12.22 -18.12
C LEU A 31 0.75 -13.03 -18.18
N GLU A 32 0.96 -13.95 -17.24
CA GLU A 32 2.12 -14.82 -17.16
C GLU A 32 1.87 -16.23 -17.74
N ASN A 33 0.65 -16.52 -18.22
CA ASN A 33 0.23 -17.82 -18.72
C ASN A 33 0.51 -18.96 -17.72
N ILE A 34 0.11 -18.76 -16.45
CA ILE A 34 0.34 -19.70 -15.34
C ILE A 34 -0.59 -20.89 -15.49
N LYS A 35 -0.03 -22.11 -15.36
CA LYS A 35 -0.76 -23.35 -15.54
C LYS A 35 -1.69 -23.67 -14.36
N GLU A 36 -2.79 -24.37 -14.60
CA GLU A 36 -3.76 -24.81 -13.59
C GLU A 36 -3.13 -25.58 -12.44
N GLU A 37 -2.12 -26.42 -12.75
CA GLU A 37 -1.42 -27.24 -11.77
C GLU A 37 -0.66 -26.42 -10.70
N ASP A 38 -0.37 -25.13 -11.00
CA ASP A 38 0.36 -24.23 -10.10
C ASP A 38 -0.55 -23.23 -9.37
N LEU A 39 -1.88 -23.39 -9.47
CA LEU A 39 -2.85 -22.48 -8.90
C LEU A 39 -3.43 -23.01 -7.59
N VAL A 40 -3.88 -22.10 -6.75
CA VAL A 40 -4.67 -22.38 -5.55
C VAL A 40 -5.93 -21.54 -5.53
N VAL A 41 -7.01 -22.09 -5.01
CA VAL A 41 -8.24 -21.35 -4.68
C VAL A 41 -8.26 -21.14 -3.18
N VAL A 42 -8.42 -19.91 -2.77
CA VAL A 42 -8.51 -19.53 -1.36
C VAL A 42 -9.92 -19.05 -1.06
N LYS A 43 -10.57 -19.64 -0.07
CA LYS A 43 -11.76 -19.12 0.59
C LYS A 43 -11.34 -17.96 1.48
N THR A 44 -11.73 -16.75 1.11
CA THR A 44 -11.23 -15.50 1.69
C THR A 44 -12.00 -15.14 2.96
N TYR A 45 -11.33 -14.91 4.07
CA TYR A 45 -11.93 -14.43 5.32
C TYR A 45 -11.90 -12.92 5.44
N ALA A 46 -10.84 -12.29 4.95
CA ALA A 46 -10.70 -10.85 4.87
C ALA A 46 -9.82 -10.41 3.69
N CYS A 47 -9.99 -9.19 3.23
CA CYS A 47 -9.11 -8.56 2.23
C CYS A 47 -8.77 -7.12 2.63
N GLY A 48 -7.54 -6.70 2.35
CA GLY A 48 -7.04 -5.37 2.66
C GLY A 48 -7.58 -4.31 1.72
N VAL A 49 -7.89 -3.12 2.27
CA VAL A 49 -8.28 -1.93 1.49
C VAL A 49 -7.04 -1.05 1.30
N ASN A 50 -6.74 -0.74 0.06
CA ASN A 50 -5.59 0.07 -0.35
C ASN A 50 -6.03 1.33 -1.11
N TYR A 51 -5.22 2.40 -1.06
CA TYR A 51 -5.52 3.60 -1.84
C TYR A 51 -5.52 3.33 -3.35
N ALA A 52 -4.79 2.30 -3.79
CA ALA A 52 -4.82 1.78 -5.15
C ALA A 52 -6.21 1.30 -5.58
N ASP A 53 -7.03 0.76 -4.66
CA ASP A 53 -8.42 0.34 -4.92
C ASP A 53 -9.32 1.56 -5.15
N VAL A 54 -9.09 2.65 -4.41
CA VAL A 54 -9.77 3.94 -4.63
C VAL A 54 -9.40 4.51 -5.99
N CYS A 55 -8.12 4.53 -6.34
CA CYS A 55 -7.65 4.97 -7.66
C CYS A 55 -8.22 4.09 -8.78
N THR A 56 -8.35 2.78 -8.57
CA THR A 56 -8.99 1.85 -9.50
C THR A 56 -10.46 2.19 -9.69
N ARG A 57 -11.18 2.49 -8.61
CA ARG A 57 -12.59 2.92 -8.70
C ARG A 57 -12.75 4.20 -9.50
N TRP A 58 -11.87 5.18 -9.34
CA TRP A 58 -11.89 6.42 -10.11
C TRP A 58 -11.37 6.29 -11.54
N GLY A 59 -10.84 5.13 -11.93
CA GLY A 59 -10.25 4.93 -13.25
C GLY A 59 -8.88 5.58 -13.42
N LEU A 60 -8.19 5.87 -12.33
CA LEU A 60 -6.90 6.56 -12.32
C LEU A 60 -5.70 5.61 -12.13
N TYR A 61 -5.95 4.34 -11.80
CA TYR A 61 -4.88 3.39 -11.55
C TYR A 61 -4.38 2.74 -12.84
N GLU A 62 -3.14 3.04 -13.22
CA GLU A 62 -2.61 2.71 -14.54
C GLU A 62 -2.54 1.19 -14.81
N SER A 63 -2.18 0.38 -13.80
CA SER A 63 -2.15 -1.07 -13.97
C SER A 63 -3.54 -1.67 -14.17
N ALA A 64 -4.60 -1.08 -13.60
CA ALA A 64 -5.97 -1.49 -13.88
C ALA A 64 -6.33 -1.27 -15.35
N LYS A 65 -5.99 -0.11 -15.91
CA LYS A 65 -6.19 0.20 -17.33
C LYS A 65 -5.43 -0.76 -18.24
N LYS A 66 -4.15 -0.98 -17.90
CA LYS A 66 -3.22 -1.74 -18.76
C LYS A 66 -3.47 -3.24 -18.72
N PHE A 67 -3.78 -3.80 -17.55
CA PHE A 67 -3.78 -5.25 -17.35
C PHE A 67 -5.17 -5.88 -17.35
N VAL A 68 -6.23 -5.13 -17.01
CA VAL A 68 -7.57 -5.70 -16.82
C VAL A 68 -8.64 -4.92 -17.60
N GLY A 69 -8.71 -3.61 -17.42
CA GLY A 69 -9.83 -2.78 -17.87
C GLY A 69 -11.05 -2.94 -16.96
N TRP A 70 -12.19 -2.37 -17.38
CA TRP A 70 -13.47 -2.49 -16.69
C TRP A 70 -14.42 -3.38 -17.50
N PRO A 71 -15.22 -4.20 -16.84
CA PRO A 71 -15.45 -4.33 -15.40
C PRO A 71 -14.29 -5.02 -14.66
N ILE A 72 -13.97 -4.56 -13.43
CA ILE A 72 -12.88 -5.08 -12.61
C ILE A 72 -13.36 -5.43 -11.19
N THR A 73 -12.81 -6.48 -10.60
CA THR A 73 -12.86 -6.75 -9.16
C THR A 73 -11.56 -6.23 -8.54
N PRO A 74 -11.60 -5.22 -7.64
CA PRO A 74 -10.39 -4.68 -7.02
C PRO A 74 -9.81 -5.62 -5.96
N GLY A 75 -8.78 -5.13 -5.24
CA GLY A 75 -8.13 -5.83 -4.13
C GLY A 75 -6.82 -6.49 -4.54
N PHE A 76 -5.81 -6.32 -3.66
CA PHE A 76 -4.42 -6.73 -3.90
C PHE A 76 -3.90 -7.71 -2.85
N GLU A 77 -4.65 -7.96 -1.78
CA GLU A 77 -4.24 -8.84 -0.69
C GLU A 77 -5.43 -9.44 0.02
N PHE A 78 -5.23 -10.59 0.61
CA PHE A 78 -6.27 -11.35 1.29
C PHE A 78 -5.70 -12.26 2.38
N SER A 79 -6.57 -12.74 3.27
CA SER A 79 -6.35 -13.89 4.15
C SER A 79 -7.52 -14.85 4.04
N GLY A 80 -7.27 -16.13 4.30
CA GLY A 80 -8.30 -17.17 4.20
C GLY A 80 -7.77 -18.56 4.45
N GLU A 81 -8.41 -19.55 3.83
CA GLU A 81 -7.98 -20.95 3.85
C GLU A 81 -7.94 -21.54 2.44
N ILE A 82 -7.05 -22.50 2.23
CA ILE A 82 -6.96 -23.24 0.96
C ILE A 82 -8.22 -24.09 0.79
N GLU A 83 -9.02 -23.79 -0.22
CA GLU A 83 -10.23 -24.53 -0.60
C GLU A 83 -9.92 -25.64 -1.61
N SER A 84 -9.09 -25.31 -2.61
CA SER A 84 -8.59 -26.29 -3.58
C SER A 84 -7.20 -25.90 -4.11
N LYS A 85 -6.51 -26.86 -4.71
CA LYS A 85 -5.15 -26.65 -5.21
C LYS A 85 -4.85 -27.54 -6.40
N GLY A 86 -4.01 -27.05 -7.31
CA GLY A 86 -3.46 -27.80 -8.44
C GLY A 86 -2.44 -28.87 -8.01
N GLU A 87 -2.14 -29.79 -8.90
CA GLU A 87 -1.29 -30.95 -8.64
C GLU A 87 0.16 -30.57 -8.24
N ASN A 88 0.70 -29.50 -8.79
CA ASN A 88 2.04 -29.02 -8.47
C ASN A 88 2.12 -28.23 -7.15
N VAL A 89 1.01 -28.08 -6.44
CA VAL A 89 0.98 -27.39 -5.15
C VAL A 89 1.16 -28.40 -4.02
N THR A 90 2.39 -28.70 -3.68
CA THR A 90 2.74 -29.71 -2.66
C THR A 90 2.94 -29.15 -1.27
N ASN A 91 3.20 -27.85 -1.16
CA ASN A 91 3.55 -27.15 0.08
C ASN A 91 2.35 -26.65 0.91
N PHE A 92 1.11 -26.84 0.42
CA PHE A 92 -0.12 -26.46 1.13
C PHE A 92 -1.05 -27.65 1.29
N LYS A 93 -1.88 -27.58 2.36
CA LYS A 93 -2.98 -28.53 2.62
C LYS A 93 -4.32 -27.82 2.47
N ILE A 94 -5.37 -28.54 2.03
CA ILE A 94 -6.75 -28.06 2.07
C ILE A 94 -7.13 -27.75 3.52
N GLY A 95 -7.81 -26.63 3.75
CA GLY A 95 -8.14 -26.10 5.07
C GLY A 95 -6.99 -25.35 5.77
N GLN A 96 -5.79 -25.32 5.18
CA GLN A 96 -4.68 -24.56 5.76
C GLN A 96 -4.95 -23.06 5.70
N LYS A 97 -4.79 -22.37 6.84
CA LYS A 97 -4.89 -20.91 6.90
C LYS A 97 -3.70 -20.25 6.21
N VAL A 98 -4.00 -19.31 5.37
CA VAL A 98 -3.04 -18.61 4.50
C VAL A 98 -3.36 -17.13 4.37
N PHE A 99 -2.41 -16.38 3.89
CA PHE A 99 -2.59 -15.03 3.39
C PHE A 99 -1.79 -14.85 2.10
N GLY A 100 -2.13 -13.87 1.29
CA GLY A 100 -1.51 -13.75 -0.02
C GLY A 100 -1.73 -12.40 -0.67
N VAL A 101 -1.04 -12.23 -1.80
CA VAL A 101 -1.18 -11.08 -2.70
C VAL A 101 -1.82 -11.49 -4.02
N SER A 102 -2.45 -10.52 -4.68
CA SER A 102 -3.02 -10.71 -6.01
C SER A 102 -2.83 -9.44 -6.85
N ILE A 103 -2.91 -9.59 -8.16
CA ILE A 103 -3.04 -8.46 -9.07
C ILE A 103 -4.52 -8.32 -9.38
N PHE A 104 -5.22 -7.53 -8.57
CA PHE A 104 -6.68 -7.42 -8.50
C PHE A 104 -7.38 -8.72 -8.07
N GLY A 105 -8.67 -8.68 -7.91
CA GLY A 105 -9.51 -9.84 -7.64
C GLY A 105 -9.74 -10.18 -6.17
N ALA A 106 -8.99 -9.59 -5.21
CA ALA A 106 -9.09 -9.98 -3.81
C ALA A 106 -10.40 -9.55 -3.12
N TYR A 107 -11.17 -8.60 -3.67
CA TYR A 107 -12.49 -8.26 -3.15
C TYR A 107 -13.53 -9.34 -3.52
N SER A 108 -13.28 -10.56 -3.07
CA SER A 108 -14.11 -11.72 -3.37
C SER A 108 -14.10 -12.73 -2.22
N LYS A 109 -15.18 -13.48 -2.07
CA LYS A 109 -15.27 -14.60 -1.13
C LYS A 109 -14.35 -15.78 -1.50
N ARG A 110 -14.00 -15.91 -2.79
CA ARG A 110 -13.08 -16.92 -3.31
C ARG A 110 -12.17 -16.29 -4.36
N ILE A 111 -10.87 -16.51 -4.22
CA ILE A 111 -9.88 -16.02 -5.17
C ILE A 111 -8.97 -17.15 -5.63
N ARG A 112 -8.70 -17.23 -6.93
CA ARG A 112 -7.70 -18.12 -7.52
C ARG A 112 -6.42 -17.33 -7.81
N VAL A 113 -5.31 -17.84 -7.29
CA VAL A 113 -3.98 -17.19 -7.39
C VAL A 113 -2.87 -18.21 -7.65
N PRO A 114 -1.74 -17.80 -8.20
CA PRO A 114 -0.55 -18.64 -8.28
C PRO A 114 -0.01 -19.02 -6.89
N LYS A 115 0.49 -20.24 -6.75
CA LYS A 115 1.01 -20.77 -5.47
C LYS A 115 2.11 -19.92 -4.83
N HIS A 116 2.93 -19.21 -5.64
CA HIS A 116 4.01 -18.36 -5.15
C HIS A 116 3.52 -17.03 -4.53
N GLN A 117 2.25 -16.68 -4.71
CA GLN A 117 1.62 -15.49 -4.12
C GLN A 117 0.91 -15.78 -2.78
N VAL A 118 0.99 -17.03 -2.30
CA VAL A 118 0.32 -17.50 -1.07
C VAL A 118 1.35 -17.95 -0.06
N PHE A 119 1.12 -17.57 1.20
CA PHE A 119 2.03 -17.86 2.31
C PHE A 119 1.25 -18.43 3.50
N PRO A 120 1.84 -19.33 4.29
CA PRO A 120 1.22 -19.79 5.53
C PRO A 120 0.95 -18.63 6.48
N LEU A 121 -0.22 -18.60 7.10
CA LEU A 121 -0.56 -17.59 8.11
C LEU A 121 0.40 -17.71 9.31
N PRO A 122 1.11 -16.64 9.70
CA PRO A 122 1.94 -16.63 10.90
C PRO A 122 1.08 -16.87 12.17
N GLU A 123 1.59 -17.65 13.12
CA GLU A 123 0.88 -17.99 14.36
C GLU A 123 0.49 -16.77 15.22
N ASN A 124 1.25 -15.70 15.11
CA ASN A 124 1.04 -14.44 15.84
C ASN A 124 0.17 -13.43 15.09
N PHE A 125 -0.42 -13.80 13.95
CA PHE A 125 -1.37 -12.95 13.20
C PHE A 125 -2.78 -13.56 13.27
N ASP A 126 -3.77 -12.70 13.49
CA ASP A 126 -5.14 -13.05 13.15
C ASP A 126 -5.41 -12.85 11.65
N THR A 127 -6.58 -13.27 11.19
CA THR A 127 -6.94 -13.19 9.76
C THR A 127 -7.10 -11.75 9.27
N HIS A 128 -7.52 -10.81 10.13
CA HIS A 128 -7.66 -9.39 9.76
C HIS A 128 -6.29 -8.73 9.64
N GLU A 129 -5.40 -8.98 10.60
CA GLU A 129 -4.02 -8.51 10.56
C GLU A 129 -3.32 -9.01 9.30
N ALA A 130 -3.44 -10.29 9.00
CA ALA A 130 -2.83 -10.90 7.82
C ALA A 130 -3.36 -10.32 6.50
N ALA A 131 -4.69 -10.06 6.41
CA ALA A 131 -5.30 -9.44 5.24
C ALA A 131 -4.84 -8.00 4.99
N GLY A 132 -4.36 -7.32 6.02
CA GLY A 132 -3.90 -5.92 5.94
C GLY A 132 -2.38 -5.74 5.92
N PHE A 133 -1.61 -6.82 5.79
CA PHE A 133 -0.16 -6.77 5.99
C PHE A 133 0.65 -6.68 4.69
N LEU A 134 0.39 -7.56 3.72
CA LEU A 134 1.34 -7.82 2.63
C LEU A 134 1.56 -6.63 1.71
N THR A 135 0.52 -5.98 1.23
CA THR A 135 0.66 -4.87 0.28
C THR A 135 1.47 -3.72 0.88
N VAL A 136 1.21 -3.38 2.15
CA VAL A 136 1.91 -2.27 2.80
C VAL A 136 3.33 -2.65 3.22
N ALA A 137 3.55 -3.88 3.67
CA ALA A 137 4.86 -4.37 4.07
C ALA A 137 5.80 -4.54 2.87
N LEU A 138 5.32 -5.14 1.76
CA LEU A 138 6.08 -5.27 0.52
C LEU A 138 6.43 -3.90 -0.10
N THR A 139 5.48 -2.96 -0.08
CA THR A 139 5.72 -1.58 -0.55
C THR A 139 6.80 -0.91 0.29
N ALA A 140 6.72 -1.01 1.61
CA ALA A 140 7.70 -0.44 2.51
C ALA A 140 9.08 -1.12 2.37
N TRP A 141 9.10 -2.45 2.27
CA TRP A 141 10.33 -3.22 2.09
C TRP A 141 11.04 -2.84 0.79
N TYR A 142 10.31 -2.80 -0.32
CA TYR A 142 10.88 -2.46 -1.64
C TYR A 142 11.44 -1.03 -1.64
N GLY A 143 10.68 -0.07 -1.14
CA GLY A 143 11.15 1.31 -1.02
C GLY A 143 12.39 1.44 -0.14
N MET A 144 12.45 0.70 0.97
CA MET A 144 13.53 0.77 1.96
C MET A 144 14.80 0.05 1.50
N PHE A 145 14.69 -1.20 1.05
CA PHE A 145 15.85 -2.09 0.85
C PHE A 145 16.26 -2.23 -0.62
N GLU A 146 15.32 -2.11 -1.56
CA GLU A 146 15.68 -2.12 -2.97
C GLU A 146 16.08 -0.73 -3.48
N LEU A 147 15.35 0.31 -3.10
CA LEU A 147 15.58 1.65 -3.64
C LEU A 147 16.43 2.51 -2.71
N ALA A 148 15.96 2.77 -1.50
CA ALA A 148 16.59 3.73 -0.60
C ALA A 148 17.95 3.25 -0.07
N ARG A 149 18.06 1.99 0.36
CA ARG A 149 19.27 1.38 0.91
C ARG A 149 20.01 2.30 1.91
N PRO A 150 19.35 2.80 2.96
CA PRO A 150 20.00 3.68 3.93
C PRO A 150 21.07 2.93 4.71
N ARG A 151 22.01 3.66 5.28
CA ARG A 151 22.94 3.10 6.27
C ARG A 151 22.33 3.22 7.66
N ALA A 152 22.71 2.33 8.57
CA ALA A 152 22.36 2.49 9.98
C ALA A 152 22.85 3.86 10.47
N GLY A 153 22.05 4.52 11.33
CA GLY A 153 22.29 5.90 11.77
C GLY A 153 21.77 6.99 10.82
N SER A 154 21.33 6.65 9.60
CA SER A 154 20.75 7.62 8.65
C SER A 154 19.50 8.29 9.20
N TRP A 155 19.34 9.58 8.94
CA TRP A 155 18.08 10.30 9.17
C TRP A 155 17.12 10.08 8.02
N ILE A 156 15.92 9.64 8.34
CA ILE A 156 14.84 9.32 7.38
C ILE A 156 13.61 10.14 7.72
N LEU A 157 13.01 10.79 6.74
CA LEU A 157 11.70 11.43 6.87
C LEU A 157 10.64 10.56 6.19
N VAL A 158 9.55 10.28 6.89
CA VAL A 158 8.43 9.47 6.39
C VAL A 158 7.15 10.30 6.38
N HIS A 159 6.69 10.69 5.21
CA HIS A 159 5.36 11.29 5.06
C HIS A 159 4.25 10.28 5.34
N SER A 160 3.11 10.77 5.86
CA SER A 160 1.95 9.93 6.18
C SER A 160 2.30 8.74 7.10
N ALA A 161 3.16 8.97 8.09
CA ALA A 161 3.76 7.95 8.97
C ALA A 161 2.73 7.09 9.73
N ALA A 162 1.51 7.57 9.96
CA ALA A 162 0.42 6.82 10.61
C ALA A 162 -0.40 5.95 9.65
N GLY A 163 -0.16 6.03 8.35
CA GLY A 163 -0.83 5.21 7.34
C GLY A 163 -0.23 3.81 7.23
N GLY A 164 -0.85 2.93 6.43
CA GLY A 164 -0.42 1.54 6.29
C GLY A 164 1.06 1.41 5.90
N VAL A 165 1.47 1.99 4.77
CA VAL A 165 2.89 1.92 4.31
C VAL A 165 3.81 2.73 5.23
N GLY A 166 3.39 3.94 5.65
CA GLY A 166 4.20 4.79 6.53
C GLY A 166 4.57 4.11 7.84
N SER A 167 3.61 3.42 8.48
CA SER A 167 3.85 2.69 9.72
C SER A 167 4.82 1.51 9.55
N MET A 168 4.78 0.83 8.38
CA MET A 168 5.76 -0.21 8.05
C MET A 168 7.15 0.37 7.80
N LEU A 169 7.25 1.48 7.06
CA LEU A 169 8.52 2.19 6.84
C LEU A 169 9.19 2.60 8.16
N VAL A 170 8.41 3.14 9.11
CA VAL A 170 8.92 3.51 10.44
C VAL A 170 9.52 2.30 11.17
N GLN A 171 8.78 1.17 11.19
CA GLN A 171 9.25 -0.05 11.85
C GLN A 171 10.49 -0.64 11.15
N LEU A 172 10.49 -0.72 9.82
CA LEU A 172 11.63 -1.22 9.05
C LEU A 172 12.87 -0.35 9.24
N ALA A 173 12.70 0.97 9.24
CA ALA A 173 13.78 1.91 9.51
C ALA A 173 14.37 1.73 10.92
N LYS A 174 13.52 1.53 11.93
CA LYS A 174 13.95 1.21 13.29
C LYS A 174 14.72 -0.12 13.36
N ILE A 175 14.21 -1.18 12.71
CA ILE A 175 14.88 -2.50 12.65
C ILE A 175 16.26 -2.35 12.00
N HIS A 176 16.37 -1.47 10.98
CA HIS A 176 17.65 -1.21 10.29
C HIS A 176 18.60 -0.26 11.03
N GLY A 177 18.17 0.29 12.19
CA GLY A 177 18.97 1.20 13.00
C GLY A 177 19.04 2.63 12.49
N CYS A 178 18.01 3.09 11.77
CA CYS A 178 17.91 4.48 11.29
C CYS A 178 17.20 5.39 12.31
N ASN A 179 17.46 6.70 12.22
CA ASN A 179 16.73 7.73 12.94
C ASN A 179 15.52 8.16 12.09
N VAL A 180 14.33 8.20 12.66
CA VAL A 180 13.11 8.43 11.92
C VAL A 180 12.37 9.67 12.41
N VAL A 181 12.06 10.55 11.47
CA VAL A 181 11.11 11.65 11.65
C VAL A 181 9.84 11.30 10.88
N GLY A 182 8.73 11.12 11.59
CA GLY A 182 7.43 10.80 11.02
C GLY A 182 6.55 12.04 10.88
N VAL A 183 5.92 12.23 9.72
CA VAL A 183 4.99 13.34 9.48
C VAL A 183 3.55 12.83 9.54
N VAL A 184 2.73 13.49 10.34
CA VAL A 184 1.27 13.21 10.45
C VAL A 184 0.47 14.46 10.11
N GLY A 185 -0.79 14.26 9.73
CA GLY A 185 -1.71 15.35 9.36
C GLY A 185 -2.74 15.68 10.41
N ALA A 186 -2.66 15.08 11.62
CA ALA A 186 -3.58 15.34 12.72
C ALA A 186 -3.01 14.84 14.04
N SER A 187 -3.27 15.58 15.14
CA SER A 187 -2.66 15.35 16.45
C SER A 187 -2.98 13.99 17.07
N HIS A 188 -4.17 13.43 16.81
CA HIS A 188 -4.55 12.09 17.31
C HIS A 188 -3.67 10.94 16.77
N LYS A 189 -2.83 11.20 15.78
CA LYS A 189 -1.91 10.23 15.16
C LYS A 189 -0.52 10.24 15.77
N VAL A 190 -0.17 11.28 16.52
CA VAL A 190 1.19 11.52 17.02
C VAL A 190 1.66 10.40 17.94
N ASP A 191 0.87 10.06 18.95
CA ASP A 191 1.28 9.07 19.94
C ASP A 191 1.47 7.67 19.34
N LEU A 192 0.63 7.30 18.40
CA LEU A 192 0.77 6.03 17.70
C LEU A 192 2.10 5.96 16.92
N VAL A 193 2.45 7.04 16.22
CA VAL A 193 3.68 7.08 15.41
C VAL A 193 4.92 7.08 16.29
N LYS A 194 4.87 7.71 17.48
CA LYS A 194 5.92 7.59 18.50
C LYS A 194 6.07 6.15 19.01
N GLN A 195 4.95 5.49 19.32
CA GLN A 195 4.96 4.11 19.85
C GLN A 195 5.55 3.10 18.85
N ILE A 196 5.34 3.25 17.56
CA ILE A 196 5.90 2.34 16.55
C ILE A 196 7.38 2.60 16.26
N GLY A 197 7.97 3.71 16.76
CA GLY A 197 9.40 3.89 16.78
C GLY A 197 9.98 5.13 16.11
N CYS A 198 9.18 6.15 15.82
CA CYS A 198 9.71 7.44 15.39
C CYS A 198 10.50 8.10 16.52
N HIS A 199 11.65 8.68 16.21
CA HIS A 199 12.44 9.51 17.11
C HIS A 199 11.79 10.87 17.32
N HIS A 200 11.26 11.45 16.23
CA HIS A 200 10.49 12.68 16.23
C HIS A 200 9.22 12.52 15.39
N VAL A 201 8.17 13.25 15.75
CA VAL A 201 6.91 13.28 15.00
C VAL A 201 6.52 14.73 14.78
N ILE A 202 6.32 15.11 13.52
CA ILE A 202 5.86 16.42 13.10
C ILE A 202 4.36 16.34 12.82
N ASP A 203 3.57 17.10 13.56
CA ASP A 203 2.15 17.31 13.28
C ASP A 203 1.99 18.55 12.40
N LYS A 204 1.91 18.34 11.09
CA LYS A 204 1.77 19.45 10.12
C LYS A 204 0.45 20.23 10.22
N SER A 205 -0.49 19.82 11.07
CA SER A 205 -1.68 20.60 11.37
C SER A 205 -1.44 21.65 12.45
N MET A 206 -0.35 21.52 13.24
CA MET A 206 -0.04 22.36 14.39
C MET A 206 1.24 23.18 14.20
N GLU A 207 2.13 22.75 13.33
CA GLU A 207 3.44 23.38 13.11
C GLU A 207 3.86 23.39 11.64
N ASP A 208 4.81 24.27 11.29
CA ASP A 208 5.38 24.30 9.95
C ASP A 208 6.24 23.06 9.73
N LEU A 209 5.83 22.24 8.74
CA LEU A 209 6.47 20.96 8.45
C LEU A 209 7.97 21.10 8.20
N TRP A 210 8.36 22.03 7.36
CA TRP A 210 9.73 22.07 6.86
C TRP A 210 10.68 22.71 7.86
N LYS A 211 10.25 23.73 8.60
CA LYS A 211 11.02 24.27 9.73
C LYS A 211 11.25 23.23 10.84
N ALA A 212 10.23 22.43 11.15
CA ALA A 212 10.38 21.35 12.11
C ALA A 212 11.31 20.26 11.57
N ALA A 213 11.18 19.89 10.29
CA ALA A 213 12.04 18.90 9.65
C ALA A 213 13.53 19.34 9.67
N GLU A 214 13.84 20.59 9.34
CA GLU A 214 15.19 21.15 9.42
C GLU A 214 15.76 21.13 10.84
N SER A 215 14.93 21.43 11.85
CA SER A 215 15.37 21.42 13.25
C SER A 215 15.78 20.04 13.72
N HIS A 216 15.14 18.98 13.22
CA HIS A 216 15.44 17.58 13.58
C HIS A 216 16.63 17.01 12.81
N SER A 217 16.88 17.46 11.59
CA SER A 217 18.03 17.05 10.78
C SER A 217 18.60 18.25 10.00
N PRO A 218 19.41 19.12 10.67
CA PRO A 218 19.95 20.33 10.02
C PRO A 218 20.84 20.06 8.80
N GLY A 219 21.41 18.85 8.70
CA GLY A 219 22.20 18.40 7.55
C GLY A 219 21.39 17.80 6.40
N GLY A 220 20.05 17.79 6.52
CA GLY A 220 19.12 17.15 5.59
C GLY A 220 18.95 15.66 5.85
N TYR A 221 18.07 15.03 5.08
CA TYR A 221 17.70 13.62 5.22
C TYR A 221 18.41 12.75 4.19
N GLN A 222 18.91 11.60 4.61
CA GLN A 222 19.47 10.59 3.69
C GLN A 222 18.37 9.91 2.87
N VAL A 223 17.16 9.82 3.42
CA VAL A 223 16.00 9.32 2.67
C VAL A 223 14.75 10.10 3.05
N VAL A 224 13.96 10.46 2.05
CA VAL A 224 12.58 10.94 2.23
C VAL A 224 11.65 9.99 1.51
N PHE A 225 10.67 9.44 2.23
CA PHE A 225 9.60 8.62 1.67
C PHE A 225 8.35 9.45 1.47
N ASP A 226 7.90 9.60 0.21
CA ASP A 226 6.79 10.46 -0.16
C ASP A 226 5.67 9.70 -0.87
N ALA A 227 4.47 9.71 -0.25
CA ALA A 227 3.23 9.21 -0.81
C ALA A 227 2.25 10.34 -1.16
N ASN A 228 2.61 11.61 -0.85
CA ASN A 228 1.72 12.74 -0.98
C ASN A 228 1.59 13.20 -2.44
N GLY A 229 2.71 13.46 -3.11
CA GLY A 229 2.73 13.97 -4.47
C GLY A 229 3.06 15.47 -4.54
N VAL A 230 2.42 16.18 -5.44
CA VAL A 230 2.77 17.56 -5.84
C VAL A 230 2.96 18.52 -4.67
N ASP A 231 2.21 18.37 -3.59
CA ASP A 231 2.25 19.28 -2.45
C ASP A 231 3.57 19.22 -1.65
N THR A 232 4.31 18.11 -1.76
CA THR A 232 5.51 17.89 -0.94
C THR A 232 6.76 17.51 -1.73
N LEU A 233 6.63 17.08 -2.99
CA LEU A 233 7.75 16.48 -3.74
C LEU A 233 8.94 17.41 -3.88
N GLN A 234 8.74 18.70 -4.17
CA GLN A 234 9.85 19.64 -4.35
C GLN A 234 10.59 19.86 -3.03
N GLU A 235 9.86 20.18 -1.98
CA GLU A 235 10.42 20.38 -0.65
C GLU A 235 11.06 19.11 -0.09
N SER A 236 10.43 17.93 -0.34
CA SER A 236 11.03 16.64 0.01
C SER A 236 12.40 16.44 -0.64
N TYR A 237 12.55 16.86 -1.90
CA TYR A 237 13.83 16.83 -2.61
C TYR A 237 14.82 17.85 -2.06
N ASP A 238 14.37 19.08 -1.79
CA ASP A 238 15.24 20.17 -1.33
C ASP A 238 15.83 19.86 0.06
N HIS A 239 15.08 19.18 0.93
CA HIS A 239 15.52 18.75 2.26
C HIS A 239 16.37 17.46 2.29
N LEU A 240 16.72 16.89 1.14
CA LEU A 240 17.70 15.80 1.07
C LEU A 240 19.10 16.28 1.39
N ALA A 241 19.82 15.51 2.19
CA ALA A 241 21.27 15.65 2.35
C ALA A 241 22.02 15.32 1.04
N PRO A 242 23.28 15.75 0.86
CA PRO A 242 24.14 15.23 -0.21
C PRO A 242 24.23 13.69 -0.14
N GLY A 243 24.01 13.00 -1.26
CA GLY A 243 23.87 11.55 -1.34
C GLY A 243 22.48 11.03 -0.97
N GLY A 244 21.54 11.93 -0.66
CA GLY A 244 20.17 11.60 -0.26
C GLY A 244 19.28 11.11 -1.41
N ARG A 245 18.20 10.42 -1.04
CA ARG A 245 17.27 9.76 -1.97
C ARG A 245 15.82 10.11 -1.62
N LEU A 246 15.10 10.66 -2.58
CA LEU A 246 13.64 10.80 -2.52
C LEU A 246 13.00 9.53 -3.12
N VAL A 247 12.19 8.84 -2.34
CA VAL A 247 11.46 7.64 -2.79
C VAL A 247 9.98 7.94 -2.85
N VAL A 248 9.42 7.97 -4.06
CA VAL A 248 8.02 8.30 -4.35
C VAL A 248 7.24 7.02 -4.60
N TYR A 249 6.14 6.82 -3.83
CA TYR A 249 5.30 5.62 -3.95
C TYR A 249 3.78 5.91 -3.94
N GLY A 250 3.40 7.19 -4.03
CA GLY A 250 1.99 7.60 -4.07
C GLY A 250 1.81 9.06 -4.45
N PHE A 251 0.53 9.45 -4.65
CA PHE A 251 0.14 10.79 -5.11
C PHE A 251 -1.17 11.24 -4.48
N HIS A 252 -1.45 10.86 -3.23
CA HIS A 252 -2.79 11.01 -2.66
C HIS A 252 -3.24 12.46 -2.48
N THR A 253 -2.32 13.46 -2.35
CA THR A 253 -2.71 14.87 -2.25
C THR A 253 -3.17 15.47 -3.58
N MET A 254 -2.85 14.81 -4.69
CA MET A 254 -3.35 15.20 -6.01
C MET A 254 -4.84 14.85 -6.20
N LEU A 255 -5.38 14.00 -5.35
CA LEU A 255 -6.73 13.45 -5.46
C LEU A 255 -7.65 14.07 -4.40
N PRO A 256 -8.95 14.20 -4.66
CA PRO A 256 -9.89 14.79 -3.71
C PRO A 256 -10.05 13.89 -2.48
N ARG A 257 -10.35 14.50 -1.33
CA ARG A 257 -10.78 13.77 -0.13
C ARG A 257 -12.26 13.42 -0.24
N SER A 258 -12.72 12.49 0.60
CA SER A 258 -14.14 12.12 0.65
C SER A 258 -15.04 13.32 0.97
N SER A 259 -14.58 14.25 1.82
CA SER A 259 -15.28 15.52 2.11
C SER A 259 -15.49 16.43 0.90
N ASP A 260 -14.64 16.30 -0.11
CA ASP A 260 -14.63 17.15 -1.30
C ASP A 260 -15.49 16.57 -2.43
N THR A 261 -15.95 15.32 -2.28
CA THR A 261 -16.70 14.59 -3.31
C THR A 261 -18.17 14.40 -2.90
N SER A 262 -19.07 14.36 -3.88
CA SER A 262 -20.45 13.93 -3.69
C SER A 262 -20.55 12.44 -4.03
N ASN A 263 -20.85 11.59 -3.03
CA ASN A 263 -20.93 10.14 -3.20
C ASN A 263 -19.66 9.53 -3.85
N GLY A 264 -18.47 10.09 -3.55
CA GLY A 264 -17.20 9.63 -4.12
C GLY A 264 -17.00 9.95 -5.60
N VAL A 265 -17.84 10.80 -6.21
CA VAL A 265 -17.71 11.23 -7.60
C VAL A 265 -16.82 12.45 -7.69
N ILE A 266 -15.80 12.37 -8.55
CA ILE A 266 -14.92 13.51 -8.84
C ILE A 266 -15.71 14.49 -9.75
N SER A 267 -15.90 15.72 -9.27
CA SER A 267 -16.57 16.79 -10.01
C SER A 267 -15.70 17.31 -11.16
N TRP A 268 -16.30 18.01 -12.12
CA TRP A 268 -15.58 18.63 -13.23
C TRP A 268 -14.46 19.60 -12.76
N TRP A 269 -14.72 20.39 -11.73
CA TRP A 269 -13.71 21.30 -11.15
C TRP A 269 -12.55 20.56 -10.50
N GLN A 270 -12.81 19.42 -9.87
CA GLN A 270 -11.76 18.56 -9.30
C GLN A 270 -10.92 17.93 -10.41
N TRP A 271 -11.52 17.53 -11.53
CA TRP A 271 -10.77 17.08 -12.70
C TRP A 271 -9.82 18.15 -13.25
N ILE A 272 -10.27 19.41 -13.31
CA ILE A 272 -9.38 20.53 -13.67
C ILE A 272 -8.22 20.65 -12.68
N LYS A 273 -8.51 20.59 -11.36
CA LYS A 273 -7.49 20.65 -10.31
C LYS A 273 -6.49 19.50 -10.43
N ILE A 274 -6.96 18.26 -10.68
CA ILE A 274 -6.08 17.10 -10.91
C ILE A 274 -5.17 17.35 -12.13
N GLY A 275 -5.74 17.83 -13.24
CA GLY A 275 -4.96 18.17 -14.44
C GLY A 275 -3.93 19.27 -14.18
N TRP A 276 -4.30 20.31 -13.41
CA TRP A 276 -3.38 21.35 -12.98
C TRP A 276 -2.25 20.82 -12.10
N ASN A 277 -2.57 19.99 -11.10
CA ASN A 277 -1.59 19.36 -10.23
C ASN A 277 -0.64 18.46 -11.02
N TYR A 278 -1.17 17.69 -11.98
CA TYR A 278 -0.34 16.87 -12.87
C TYR A 278 0.66 17.73 -13.66
N LYS A 279 0.20 18.83 -14.26
CA LYS A 279 1.05 19.76 -15.01
C LYS A 279 2.13 20.41 -14.14
N ASN A 280 1.81 20.68 -12.86
CA ASN A 280 2.73 21.33 -11.92
C ASN A 280 3.55 20.33 -11.09
N THR A 281 3.49 19.03 -11.39
CA THR A 281 4.36 18.05 -10.75
C THR A 281 5.82 18.40 -11.00
N PRO A 282 6.67 18.48 -9.96
CA PRO A 282 8.07 18.84 -10.11
C PRO A 282 8.81 17.97 -11.12
N GLN A 283 9.63 18.62 -11.95
CA GLN A 283 10.51 17.95 -12.90
C GLN A 283 11.95 18.06 -12.39
N PHE A 284 12.56 16.91 -12.12
CA PHE A 284 13.91 16.84 -11.59
C PHE A 284 14.93 16.83 -12.73
N ASN A 285 15.77 17.87 -12.80
CA ASN A 285 16.80 18.00 -13.85
C ASN A 285 18.03 17.15 -13.48
N PRO A 286 18.40 16.14 -14.28
CA PRO A 286 19.55 15.27 -13.98
C PRO A 286 20.87 16.03 -13.80
N LEU A 287 21.11 17.12 -14.54
CA LEU A 287 22.34 17.91 -14.41
C LEU A 287 22.41 18.63 -13.07
N LYS A 288 21.28 19.18 -12.59
CA LYS A 288 21.18 19.74 -11.23
C LYS A 288 21.40 18.67 -10.18
N MET A 289 20.78 17.50 -10.35
CA MET A 289 20.90 16.37 -9.44
C MET A 289 22.34 15.87 -9.28
N THR A 290 23.14 15.85 -10.36
CA THR A 290 24.57 15.47 -10.28
C THR A 290 25.38 16.45 -9.45
N THR A 291 25.10 17.76 -9.56
CA THR A 291 25.79 18.80 -8.78
C THR A 291 25.42 18.71 -7.29
N GLU A 292 24.16 18.41 -6.98
CA GLU A 292 23.65 18.30 -5.61
C GLU A 292 23.89 16.92 -4.99
N ASN A 293 24.31 15.94 -5.78
CA ASN A 293 24.44 14.54 -5.37
C ASN A 293 23.13 13.98 -4.76
N LYS A 294 21.99 14.27 -5.35
CA LYS A 294 20.68 13.79 -4.90
C LYS A 294 20.04 12.87 -5.93
N SER A 295 19.14 11.99 -5.48
CA SER A 295 18.45 11.02 -6.34
C SER A 295 16.95 11.05 -6.12
N VAL A 296 16.18 10.80 -7.18
CA VAL A 296 14.74 10.60 -7.15
C VAL A 296 14.42 9.23 -7.72
N MET A 297 13.65 8.46 -6.98
CA MET A 297 13.25 7.09 -7.31
C MET A 297 11.73 6.98 -7.15
N ALA A 298 11.08 6.27 -8.07
CA ALA A 298 9.64 6.05 -8.01
C ALA A 298 9.33 4.61 -8.39
N PHE A 299 8.25 4.05 -7.83
CA PHE A 299 7.84 2.69 -8.14
C PHE A 299 6.34 2.46 -7.95
N ASN A 300 5.85 1.42 -8.62
CA ASN A 300 4.53 0.84 -8.40
C ASN A 300 4.67 -0.69 -8.48
N LEU A 301 4.46 -1.37 -7.37
CA LEU A 301 4.65 -2.83 -7.25
C LEU A 301 3.78 -3.62 -8.22
N SER A 302 2.61 -3.11 -8.61
CA SER A 302 1.75 -3.83 -9.55
C SER A 302 2.35 -4.01 -10.96
N PHE A 303 3.46 -3.33 -11.28
CA PHE A 303 4.25 -3.54 -12.49
C PHE A 303 5.45 -4.47 -12.30
N LEU A 304 5.65 -4.98 -11.08
CA LEU A 304 6.76 -5.88 -10.70
C LEU A 304 6.29 -7.28 -10.32
N PHE A 305 5.04 -7.64 -10.64
CA PHE A 305 4.42 -8.91 -10.23
C PHE A 305 5.17 -10.15 -10.76
N ASN A 306 5.93 -10.01 -11.84
CA ASN A 306 6.75 -11.07 -12.42
C ASN A 306 8.13 -11.21 -11.75
N ARG A 307 8.52 -10.31 -10.84
CA ARG A 307 9.77 -10.36 -10.08
C ARG A 307 9.59 -11.25 -8.85
N ARG A 308 9.52 -12.56 -9.09
CA ARG A 308 9.37 -13.59 -8.04
C ARG A 308 10.55 -13.61 -7.08
N ASP A 309 11.75 -13.33 -7.58
CA ASP A 309 12.97 -13.17 -6.79
C ASP A 309 12.82 -12.11 -5.68
N ILE A 310 12.30 -10.94 -6.03
CA ILE A 310 12.02 -9.86 -5.06
C ILE A 310 10.93 -10.28 -4.05
N LEU A 311 9.87 -10.94 -4.52
CA LEU A 311 8.81 -11.40 -3.64
C LEU A 311 9.32 -12.44 -2.64
N GLU A 312 10.11 -13.41 -3.08
CA GLU A 312 10.68 -14.45 -2.21
C GLU A 312 11.64 -13.86 -1.17
N GLU A 313 12.56 -12.98 -1.57
CA GLU A 313 13.49 -12.32 -0.67
C GLU A 313 12.77 -11.45 0.35
N SER A 314 11.86 -10.58 -0.10
CA SER A 314 11.10 -9.69 0.79
C SER A 314 10.28 -10.47 1.79
N MET A 315 9.60 -11.54 1.36
CA MET A 315 8.80 -12.39 2.24
C MET A 315 9.64 -13.13 3.26
N ALA A 316 10.80 -13.65 2.88
CA ALA A 316 11.72 -14.31 3.81
C ALA A 316 12.15 -13.36 4.94
N GLN A 317 12.51 -12.11 4.61
CA GLN A 317 12.91 -11.11 5.60
C GLN A 317 11.72 -10.63 6.44
N LEU A 318 10.59 -10.29 5.83
CA LEU A 318 9.39 -9.81 6.54
C LEU A 318 8.89 -10.85 7.54
N LEU A 319 8.75 -12.12 7.13
CA LEU A 319 8.32 -13.21 8.01
C LEU A 319 9.32 -13.50 9.13
N TYR A 320 10.61 -13.36 8.86
CA TYR A 320 11.64 -13.46 9.89
C TYR A 320 11.45 -12.40 11.00
N TRP A 321 11.19 -11.13 10.63
CA TRP A 321 10.94 -10.08 11.61
C TRP A 321 9.60 -10.22 12.33
N VAL A 322 8.56 -10.65 11.62
CA VAL A 322 7.25 -10.96 12.20
C VAL A 322 7.37 -12.06 13.25
N LYS A 323 8.03 -13.17 12.93
CA LYS A 323 8.23 -14.29 13.86
C LYS A 323 8.99 -13.88 15.13
N ARG A 324 9.88 -12.90 15.04
CA ARG A 324 10.63 -12.35 16.17
C ARG A 324 9.89 -11.24 16.93
N GLY A 325 8.69 -10.85 16.50
CA GLY A 325 7.94 -9.75 17.09
C GLY A 325 8.57 -8.37 16.87
N LEU A 326 9.53 -8.26 15.94
CA LEU A 326 10.19 -7.00 15.58
C LEU A 326 9.33 -6.16 14.61
N LEU A 327 8.58 -6.83 13.74
CA LEU A 327 7.64 -6.22 12.81
C LEU A 327 6.22 -6.67 13.18
N LYS A 328 5.32 -5.72 13.34
CA LYS A 328 3.93 -5.98 13.76
C LYS A 328 2.97 -5.30 12.80
N VAL A 329 1.80 -5.89 12.63
CA VAL A 329 0.69 -5.17 12.01
C VAL A 329 0.25 -4.07 12.96
N GLY A 330 0.09 -2.86 12.44
CA GLY A 330 -0.43 -1.74 13.22
C GLY A 330 -1.93 -1.90 13.47
N LYS A 331 -2.60 -0.78 13.79
CA LYS A 331 -4.05 -0.79 13.96
C LYS A 331 -4.74 -1.28 12.70
N VAL A 332 -5.59 -2.31 12.82
CA VAL A 332 -6.47 -2.80 11.76
C VAL A 332 -7.92 -2.45 12.11
N THR A 333 -8.64 -1.88 11.16
CA THR A 333 -10.07 -1.55 11.32
C THR A 333 -10.89 -2.41 10.37
N PRO A 334 -11.67 -3.38 10.86
CA PRO A 334 -12.52 -4.23 10.05
C PRO A 334 -13.81 -3.51 9.63
N TYR A 335 -14.27 -3.78 8.41
CA TYR A 335 -15.55 -3.37 7.85
C TYR A 335 -16.27 -4.61 7.30
N PRO A 336 -17.57 -4.76 7.51
CA PRO A 336 -18.35 -5.77 6.81
C PRO A 336 -18.14 -5.64 5.29
N PHE A 337 -18.03 -6.75 4.58
CA PHE A 337 -17.72 -6.75 3.14
C PHE A 337 -18.68 -5.89 2.31
N LYS A 338 -19.95 -5.85 2.69
CA LYS A 338 -20.98 -5.03 2.03
C LYS A 338 -20.82 -3.52 2.29
N GLU A 339 -20.04 -3.14 3.31
CA GLU A 339 -19.76 -1.73 3.64
C GLU A 339 -18.49 -1.18 2.94
N VAL A 340 -18.08 -1.80 1.84
CA VAL A 340 -16.90 -1.38 1.06
C VAL A 340 -16.90 0.11 0.70
N SER A 341 -18.06 0.69 0.41
CA SER A 341 -18.19 2.12 0.11
C SER A 341 -17.79 2.99 1.29
N LYS A 342 -18.16 2.59 2.52
CA LYS A 342 -17.76 3.28 3.75
C LYS A 342 -16.26 3.13 4.00
N ALA A 343 -15.69 1.94 3.81
CA ALA A 343 -14.26 1.72 3.95
C ALA A 343 -13.45 2.60 2.99
N HIS A 344 -13.88 2.74 1.73
CA HIS A 344 -13.26 3.64 0.76
C HIS A 344 -13.40 5.12 1.19
N SER A 345 -14.59 5.55 1.61
CA SER A 345 -14.83 6.92 2.08
C SER A 345 -13.96 7.28 3.28
N ASP A 346 -13.85 6.38 4.26
CA ASP A 346 -13.05 6.60 5.45
C ASP A 346 -11.55 6.65 5.10
N LEU A 347 -11.07 5.82 4.18
CA LEU A 347 -9.68 5.88 3.68
C LEU A 347 -9.39 7.21 2.97
N GLU A 348 -10.30 7.66 2.10
CA GLU A 348 -10.19 8.92 1.37
C GLU A 348 -10.24 10.16 2.28
N SER A 349 -10.86 10.06 3.46
CA SER A 349 -10.91 11.15 4.43
C SER A 349 -9.53 11.58 4.92
N GLY A 350 -8.54 10.69 4.87
CA GLY A 350 -7.21 10.90 5.43
C GLY A 350 -7.17 10.89 6.96
N GLN A 351 -8.29 10.57 7.64
CA GLN A 351 -8.39 10.55 9.11
C GLN A 351 -8.05 9.19 9.72
N THR A 352 -8.07 8.14 8.90
CA THR A 352 -7.80 6.78 9.37
C THR A 352 -6.35 6.59 9.80
N VAL A 353 -6.15 5.56 10.63
CA VAL A 353 -4.86 5.13 11.15
C VAL A 353 -4.66 3.66 10.83
N GLY A 354 -3.47 3.30 10.42
CA GLY A 354 -3.13 1.91 10.12
C GLY A 354 -3.81 1.39 8.85
N LYS A 355 -4.48 0.25 8.94
CA LYS A 355 -5.02 -0.48 7.79
C LYS A 355 -6.51 -0.76 7.94
N LEU A 356 -7.24 -0.64 6.83
CA LEU A 356 -8.65 -1.04 6.72
C LEU A 356 -8.72 -2.41 6.04
N VAL A 357 -9.63 -3.26 6.50
CA VAL A 357 -9.89 -4.58 5.92
C VAL A 357 -11.38 -4.82 5.77
N LEU A 358 -11.77 -5.51 4.70
CA LEU A 358 -13.14 -5.99 4.49
C LEU A 358 -13.23 -7.43 5.00
N THR A 359 -14.23 -7.72 5.83
CA THR A 359 -14.46 -9.04 6.43
C THR A 359 -15.62 -9.75 5.77
N MET A 360 -15.43 -11.02 5.45
CA MET A 360 -16.44 -11.84 4.78
C MET A 360 -17.42 -12.42 5.80
N ASP A 361 -18.70 -12.26 5.53
CA ASP A 361 -19.78 -12.99 6.25
C ASP A 361 -19.98 -14.36 5.60
N TYR A 362 -19.89 -15.45 6.39
CA TYR A 362 -20.13 -16.84 5.97
C TYR A 362 -21.29 -17.43 6.77
#